data_40d435b57a58766efe46f04ebce85ae7
#
_entry.id   40d435b57a58766efe46f04ebce85ae7
#
_cell.length_a   1.000
_cell.length_b   1.000
_cell.length_c   1.000
_cell.angle_alpha   90.00
_cell.angle_beta   90.00
_cell.angle_gamma   90.00
#
_symmetry.space_group_name_H-M   'P 1'
#
loop_
_entity.id
_entity.type
_entity.pdbx_description
1 polymer ?
#
loop_
_entity_poly.entity_id
_entity_poly.type
_entity_poly.pdbx_seq_one_letter_code
_entity_poly.pdbx_strand_id
1 'polypeptide(L)'
;MKGNNQAYKLWLCLLCSFILLPLEIQAQEKGDSITGKVHKIDEVTVTAERTKQQVKSSSPFQQLNKKQLQQQGITDIADALRRFSGVNIKDYGGAGGMKTISVRSLGAKHTAVVYDGVTLSDCQSGQIDLSRFSIDNIQQISLTIGDNEDIFVPARTVASAAALKLQSISPDFSNKKNHLTGQIKTGSFGMINPLIRYEQKFNEKISASTTGEFMRADNLYPFTLVNGDYVSKEKRYNNNIQTYRGELNLYISPNNRSTLNGKIYYYDTNQQLPGAVILYNAKSREKLRERN
;
A
#
# COMPACT_ATOMS: atom_id res chain seq x y z
N MET A 1 22.83 0.84 42.92
CA MET A 1 22.74 0.96 41.45
C MET A 1 21.94 2.22 41.09
N LYS A 2 22.62 3.37 41.08
CA LYS A 2 22.06 4.68 40.69
C LYS A 2 23.13 5.37 39.81
N GLY A 3 23.12 5.14 38.51
CA GLY A 3 24.17 5.71 37.68
C GLY A 3 23.89 5.84 36.19
N ASN A 4 22.67 5.54 35.68
CA ASN A 4 22.46 5.57 34.23
C ASN A 4 21.41 6.57 33.74
N ASN A 5 20.83 7.37 34.64
CA ASN A 5 19.77 8.30 34.28
C ASN A 5 20.27 9.72 33.87
N GLN A 6 21.54 10.00 33.98
CA GLN A 6 22.11 11.29 33.59
C GLN A 6 22.61 11.32 32.14
N ALA A 7 23.17 10.23 31.66
CA ALA A 7 23.74 10.19 30.33
C ALA A 7 22.71 10.32 29.20
N TYR A 8 21.54 9.68 29.30
CA TYR A 8 20.51 9.82 28.26
C TYR A 8 19.81 11.18 28.31
N LYS A 9 19.73 11.85 29.49
CA LYS A 9 19.21 13.22 29.57
C LYS A 9 20.12 14.21 28.87
N LEU A 10 21.44 14.04 28.97
CA LEU A 10 22.43 14.82 28.23
C LEU A 10 22.36 14.57 26.73
N TRP A 11 22.14 13.31 26.31
CA TRP A 11 21.97 12.96 24.90
C TRP A 11 20.68 13.52 24.31
N LEU A 12 19.59 13.51 25.08
CA LEU A 12 18.29 14.07 24.68
C LEU A 12 18.36 15.60 24.56
N CYS A 13 19.06 16.27 25.47
CA CYS A 13 19.29 17.72 25.39
C CYS A 13 20.17 18.12 24.19
N LEU A 14 21.17 17.31 23.84
CA LEU A 14 22.01 17.53 22.67
C LEU A 14 21.24 17.35 21.36
N LEU A 15 20.33 16.37 21.30
CA LEU A 15 19.44 16.14 20.16
C LEU A 15 18.42 17.27 19.97
N CYS A 16 17.83 17.75 21.07
CA CYS A 16 16.93 18.90 21.04
C CYS A 16 17.64 20.22 20.67
N SER A 17 18.91 20.41 21.06
CA SER A 17 19.68 21.60 20.71
C SER A 17 20.00 21.68 19.22
N PHE A 18 20.10 20.54 18.53
CA PHE A 18 20.35 20.50 17.08
C PHE A 18 19.11 20.81 16.23
N ILE A 19 17.90 20.68 16.83
CA ILE A 19 16.61 20.97 16.15
C ILE A 19 16.24 22.47 16.28
N LEU A 20 16.88 23.21 17.18
CA LEU A 20 16.60 24.63 17.46
C LEU A 20 17.56 25.62 16.79
N LEU A 21 18.30 25.20 15.74
CA LEU A 21 19.04 26.15 14.92
C LEU A 21 18.05 27.04 14.14
N PRO A 22 18.03 28.35 14.33
CA PRO A 22 17.16 29.23 13.57
C PRO A 22 17.57 29.20 12.11
N LEU A 23 16.72 28.71 11.25
CA LEU A 23 16.81 28.94 9.80
C LEU A 23 16.50 30.42 9.58
N GLU A 24 17.51 31.21 9.41
CA GLU A 24 17.37 32.59 8.92
C GLU A 24 16.82 32.54 7.50
N ILE A 25 15.52 32.71 7.37
CA ILE A 25 14.85 32.94 6.08
C ILE A 25 15.10 34.38 5.73
N GLN A 26 16.08 34.64 4.87
CA GLN A 26 16.23 35.93 4.22
C GLN A 26 15.12 36.08 3.17
N ALA A 27 14.07 36.81 3.52
CA ALA A 27 13.08 37.28 2.58
C ALA A 27 13.75 38.40 1.72
N GLN A 28 14.13 38.08 0.50
CA GLN A 28 14.46 39.10 -0.49
C GLN A 28 13.15 39.64 -1.08
N GLU A 29 12.76 40.83 -0.61
CA GLU A 29 11.81 41.68 -1.36
C GLU A 29 12.49 42.17 -2.65
N LYS A 30 12.12 41.54 -3.77
CA LYS A 30 12.37 42.08 -5.10
C LYS A 30 11.07 42.67 -5.59
N GLY A 31 10.95 43.99 -5.51
CA GLY A 31 9.90 44.72 -6.19
C GLY A 31 10.04 44.52 -7.69
N ASP A 32 9.15 43.77 -8.29
CA ASP A 32 9.04 43.67 -9.74
C ASP A 32 7.95 44.58 -10.25
N SER A 33 8.41 45.57 -11.01
CA SER A 33 7.58 46.42 -11.87
C SER A 33 6.81 45.55 -12.87
N ILE A 34 5.50 45.75 -12.91
CA ILE A 34 4.60 45.11 -13.85
C ILE A 34 4.87 45.65 -15.27
N THR A 35 5.76 45.01 -15.97
CA THR A 35 5.87 45.13 -17.44
C THR A 35 5.35 43.84 -18.04
N GLY A 36 4.23 43.97 -18.76
CA GLY A 36 3.49 42.84 -19.33
C GLY A 36 4.32 41.96 -20.27
N LYS A 37 4.82 40.84 -19.75
CA LYS A 37 5.18 39.69 -20.59
C LYS A 37 3.97 38.80 -20.73
N VAL A 38 3.39 38.85 -21.95
CA VAL A 38 2.39 37.86 -22.36
C VAL A 38 3.10 36.48 -22.33
N HIS A 39 2.87 35.71 -21.28
CA HIS A 39 3.23 34.29 -21.28
C HIS A 39 2.26 33.57 -22.21
N LYS A 40 2.74 33.16 -23.39
CA LYS A 40 2.07 32.13 -24.17
C LYS A 40 2.06 30.88 -23.33
N ILE A 41 0.87 30.50 -22.87
CA ILE A 41 0.65 29.17 -22.29
C ILE A 41 0.67 28.24 -23.48
N ASP A 42 1.70 27.39 -23.56
CA ASP A 42 1.73 26.33 -24.54
C ASP A 42 0.50 25.43 -24.33
N GLU A 43 -0.20 25.18 -25.42
CA GLU A 43 -1.39 24.33 -25.42
C GLU A 43 -1.03 22.96 -24.81
N VAL A 44 -1.52 22.69 -23.60
CA VAL A 44 -1.36 21.38 -22.97
C VAL A 44 -2.30 20.44 -23.71
N THR A 45 -1.78 19.82 -24.77
CA THR A 45 -2.48 18.71 -25.44
C THR A 45 -2.50 17.54 -24.47
N VAL A 46 -3.61 17.35 -23.77
CA VAL A 46 -3.85 16.15 -22.95
C VAL A 46 -4.12 15.00 -23.92
N THR A 47 -3.06 14.42 -24.45
CA THR A 47 -3.14 13.11 -25.10
C THR A 47 -3.37 12.09 -23.99
N ALA A 48 -4.62 11.65 -23.83
CA ALA A 48 -4.92 10.46 -23.07
C ALA A 48 -4.25 9.28 -23.78
N GLU A 49 -3.03 8.92 -23.38
CA GLU A 49 -2.43 7.66 -23.79
C GLU A 49 -3.30 6.53 -23.23
N ARG A 50 -4.24 6.05 -24.06
CA ARG A 50 -4.87 4.75 -23.81
C ARG A 50 -3.72 3.74 -23.80
N THR A 51 -3.49 3.14 -22.66
CA THR A 51 -2.47 2.11 -22.50
C THR A 51 -2.69 1.09 -23.61
N LYS A 52 -1.67 0.86 -24.44
CA LYS A 52 -1.75 -0.01 -25.64
C LYS A 52 -2.36 -1.39 -25.37
N GLN A 53 -2.35 -1.83 -24.13
CA GLN A 53 -2.91 -3.09 -23.67
C GLN A 53 -4.45 -3.08 -23.59
N GLN A 54 -5.08 -1.94 -23.28
CA GLN A 54 -6.56 -1.83 -23.24
C GLN A 54 -7.20 -1.94 -24.64
N VAL A 55 -6.46 -1.62 -25.69
CA VAL A 55 -6.97 -1.64 -27.07
C VAL A 55 -6.85 -3.03 -27.72
N LYS A 56 -5.99 -3.92 -27.18
CA LYS A 56 -5.69 -5.23 -27.75
C LYS A 56 -6.35 -6.40 -27.03
N SER A 57 -6.91 -6.20 -25.84
CA SER A 57 -7.52 -7.29 -25.08
C SER A 57 -8.97 -7.51 -25.50
N SER A 58 -9.33 -8.73 -25.87
CA SER A 58 -10.71 -9.16 -26.12
C SER A 58 -11.50 -9.27 -24.81
N SER A 59 -10.80 -9.44 -23.68
CA SER A 59 -11.38 -9.56 -22.35
C SER A 59 -11.46 -8.20 -21.63
N PRO A 60 -12.50 -7.97 -20.79
CA PRO A 60 -12.60 -6.75 -20.00
C PRO A 60 -11.37 -6.55 -19.12
N PHE A 61 -10.65 -5.46 -19.35
CA PHE A 61 -9.42 -5.09 -18.67
C PHE A 61 -9.56 -3.72 -18.01
N GLN A 62 -9.20 -3.63 -16.73
CA GLN A 62 -9.21 -2.38 -15.96
C GLN A 62 -7.86 -2.20 -15.27
N GLN A 63 -7.36 -0.97 -15.19
CA GLN A 63 -6.03 -0.68 -14.67
C GLN A 63 -5.99 0.66 -13.96
N LEU A 64 -5.23 0.74 -12.87
CA LEU A 64 -4.81 1.95 -12.19
C LEU A 64 -3.31 1.95 -12.03
N ASN A 65 -2.66 3.02 -12.46
CA ASN A 65 -1.22 3.23 -12.26
C ASN A 65 -0.94 4.07 -11.01
N LYS A 66 0.32 4.13 -10.57
CA LYS A 66 0.74 4.85 -9.37
C LYS A 66 0.29 6.31 -9.36
N LYS A 67 0.39 7.01 -10.50
CA LYS A 67 -0.03 8.41 -10.62
C LYS A 67 -1.54 8.57 -10.37
N GLN A 68 -2.35 7.68 -10.94
CA GLN A 68 -3.80 7.68 -10.74
C GLN A 68 -4.16 7.33 -9.29
N LEU A 69 -3.47 6.36 -8.68
CA LEU A 69 -3.66 6.01 -7.27
C LEU A 69 -3.41 7.21 -6.35
N GLN A 70 -2.34 7.95 -6.59
CA GLN A 70 -2.00 9.15 -5.82
C GLN A 70 -2.97 10.32 -6.07
N GLN A 71 -3.32 10.59 -7.32
CA GLN A 71 -4.24 11.69 -7.68
C GLN A 71 -5.64 11.48 -7.10
N GLN A 72 -6.06 10.24 -6.93
CA GLN A 72 -7.38 9.89 -6.39
C GLN A 72 -7.38 9.74 -4.87
N GLY A 73 -6.25 9.97 -4.19
CA GLY A 73 -6.13 9.85 -2.75
C GLY A 73 -6.39 8.45 -2.21
N ILE A 74 -6.08 7.42 -2.99
CA ILE A 74 -6.31 6.02 -2.63
C ILE A 74 -5.35 5.60 -1.52
N THR A 75 -5.89 5.06 -0.43
CA THR A 75 -5.14 4.74 0.78
C THR A 75 -4.79 3.28 0.93
N ASP A 76 -5.56 2.38 0.33
CA ASP A 76 -5.31 0.94 0.33
C ASP A 76 -5.75 0.27 -0.99
N ILE A 77 -5.36 -0.99 -1.19
CA ILE A 77 -5.67 -1.74 -2.42
C ILE A 77 -7.17 -1.99 -2.56
N ALA A 78 -7.88 -2.23 -1.48
CA ALA A 78 -9.32 -2.45 -1.51
C ALA A 78 -10.06 -1.18 -1.96
N ASP A 79 -9.59 0.01 -1.54
CA ASP A 79 -10.13 1.30 -1.99
C ASP A 79 -9.90 1.50 -3.50
N ALA A 80 -8.72 1.14 -4.00
CA ALA A 80 -8.45 1.13 -5.44
C ALA A 80 -9.44 0.24 -6.21
N LEU A 81 -9.66 -0.96 -5.71
CA LEU A 81 -10.49 -1.97 -6.36
C LEU A 81 -12.00 -1.67 -6.30
N ARG A 82 -12.46 -0.91 -5.31
CA ARG A 82 -13.86 -0.41 -5.28
C ARG A 82 -14.20 0.48 -6.48
N ARG A 83 -13.19 1.00 -7.17
CA ARG A 83 -13.35 1.83 -8.38
C ARG A 83 -13.44 1.02 -9.66
N PHE A 84 -13.18 -0.28 -9.59
CA PHE A 84 -13.27 -1.17 -10.74
C PHE A 84 -14.70 -1.68 -10.90
N SER A 85 -15.18 -1.68 -12.15
CA SER A 85 -16.52 -2.16 -12.47
C SER A 85 -16.63 -3.67 -12.23
N GLY A 86 -17.74 -4.10 -11.62
CA GLY A 86 -18.00 -5.50 -11.35
C GLY A 86 -17.21 -6.10 -10.18
N VAL A 87 -16.54 -5.27 -9.38
CA VAL A 87 -15.79 -5.69 -8.20
C VAL A 87 -16.60 -5.41 -6.94
N ASN A 88 -16.62 -6.40 -6.05
CA ASN A 88 -17.15 -6.30 -4.70
C ASN A 88 -16.03 -6.60 -3.71
N ILE A 89 -15.82 -5.75 -2.73
CA ILE A 89 -14.84 -5.93 -1.65
C ILE A 89 -15.59 -6.27 -0.37
N LYS A 90 -15.25 -7.42 0.20
CA LYS A 90 -15.67 -7.75 1.57
C LYS A 90 -14.59 -7.26 2.52
N ASP A 91 -14.97 -6.38 3.42
CA ASP A 91 -14.12 -5.78 4.45
C ASP A 91 -14.58 -6.32 5.81
N TYR A 92 -13.69 -7.03 6.48
CA TYR A 92 -13.98 -7.68 7.77
C TYR A 92 -13.54 -6.83 8.97
N GLY A 93 -13.16 -5.59 8.75
CA GLY A 93 -12.92 -4.63 9.83
C GLY A 93 -11.79 -3.63 9.59
N GLY A 94 -12.12 -2.39 9.32
CA GLY A 94 -11.30 -1.18 9.38
C GLY A 94 -9.86 -1.26 8.88
N ALA A 95 -8.98 -0.44 9.47
CA ALA A 95 -7.56 -0.48 9.17
C ALA A 95 -6.97 -1.82 9.65
N GLY A 96 -6.41 -2.60 8.71
CA GLY A 96 -5.78 -3.90 8.97
C GLY A 96 -6.72 -5.10 9.08
N GLY A 97 -8.03 -4.90 8.97
CA GLY A 97 -8.95 -6.01 8.82
C GLY A 97 -8.77 -6.75 7.49
N MET A 98 -9.07 -8.05 7.49
CA MET A 98 -9.03 -8.86 6.27
C MET A 98 -9.92 -8.23 5.19
N LYS A 99 -9.40 -8.11 3.96
CA LYS A 99 -10.12 -7.58 2.81
C LYS A 99 -10.00 -8.53 1.63
N THR A 100 -11.12 -9.01 1.13
CA THR A 100 -11.15 -9.96 0.01
C THR A 100 -11.88 -9.39 -1.18
N ILE A 101 -11.43 -9.76 -2.39
CA ILE A 101 -12.04 -9.35 -3.65
C ILE A 101 -12.97 -10.45 -4.18
N SER A 102 -14.16 -10.05 -4.65
CA SER A 102 -15.05 -10.88 -5.43
C SER A 102 -15.42 -10.16 -6.71
N VAL A 103 -15.22 -10.81 -7.85
CA VAL A 103 -15.55 -10.25 -9.16
C VAL A 103 -16.85 -10.86 -9.65
N ARG A 104 -17.78 -10.02 -10.12
CA ARG A 104 -19.12 -10.42 -10.61
C ARG A 104 -19.88 -11.35 -9.64
N SER A 105 -19.67 -11.13 -8.34
CA SER A 105 -20.31 -11.92 -7.25
C SER A 105 -20.00 -13.42 -7.24
N LEU A 106 -18.97 -13.87 -7.97
CA LEU A 106 -18.58 -15.29 -8.02
C LEU A 106 -17.88 -15.75 -6.73
N GLY A 107 -17.51 -14.84 -5.84
CA GLY A 107 -16.81 -15.14 -4.59
C GLY A 107 -15.29 -15.02 -4.70
N ALA A 108 -14.64 -14.79 -3.56
CA ALA A 108 -13.21 -14.47 -3.51
C ALA A 108 -12.32 -15.65 -3.94
N LYS A 109 -12.79 -16.89 -3.83
CA LYS A 109 -12.04 -18.10 -4.23
C LYS A 109 -11.83 -18.20 -5.74
N HIS A 110 -12.67 -17.54 -6.54
CA HIS A 110 -12.65 -17.57 -7.99
C HIS A 110 -11.86 -16.41 -8.62
N THR A 111 -11.24 -15.57 -7.80
CA THR A 111 -10.37 -14.50 -8.27
C THR A 111 -8.92 -14.83 -7.93
N ALA A 112 -8.08 -15.02 -8.95
CA ALA A 112 -6.64 -15.17 -8.75
C ALA A 112 -6.03 -13.83 -8.35
N VAL A 113 -5.15 -13.82 -7.35
CA VAL A 113 -4.31 -12.67 -7.00
C VAL A 113 -2.88 -13.00 -7.38
N VAL A 114 -2.32 -12.17 -8.25
CA VAL A 114 -0.96 -12.33 -8.78
C VAL A 114 -0.13 -11.14 -8.30
N TYR A 115 0.95 -11.42 -7.59
CA TYR A 115 1.88 -10.40 -7.12
C TYR A 115 3.23 -10.54 -7.81
N ASP A 116 3.62 -9.54 -8.60
CA ASP A 116 4.83 -9.54 -9.46
C ASP A 116 5.00 -10.83 -10.29
N GLY A 117 3.91 -11.29 -10.89
CA GLY A 117 3.89 -12.49 -11.74
C GLY A 117 3.69 -13.81 -11.00
N VAL A 118 3.73 -13.82 -9.67
CA VAL A 118 3.51 -15.03 -8.86
C VAL A 118 2.06 -15.09 -8.41
N THR A 119 1.35 -16.16 -8.78
CA THR A 119 -0.02 -16.41 -8.33
C THR A 119 0.00 -16.88 -6.89
N LEU A 120 -0.65 -16.13 -6.03
CA LEU A 120 -0.71 -16.41 -4.59
C LEU A 120 -1.76 -17.47 -4.27
N SER A 121 -1.49 -18.24 -3.25
CA SER A 121 -2.36 -19.28 -2.72
C SER A 121 -2.51 -19.11 -1.22
N ASP A 122 -3.71 -19.29 -0.73
CA ASP A 122 -3.98 -19.52 0.67
C ASP A 122 -4.50 -20.96 0.82
N CYS A 123 -3.78 -21.75 1.63
CA CYS A 123 -4.08 -23.19 1.80
C CYS A 123 -5.24 -23.45 2.75
N GLN A 124 -5.61 -22.47 3.57
CA GLN A 124 -6.62 -22.61 4.60
C GLN A 124 -8.03 -22.21 4.09
N SER A 125 -8.14 -20.98 3.58
CA SER A 125 -9.43 -20.42 3.18
C SER A 125 -9.62 -20.38 1.66
N GLY A 126 -8.53 -20.45 0.89
CA GLY A 126 -8.50 -20.23 -0.55
C GLY A 126 -8.76 -18.78 -0.95
N GLN A 127 -8.76 -17.85 0.01
CA GLN A 127 -9.01 -16.43 -0.22
C GLN A 127 -7.74 -15.64 0.13
N ILE A 128 -7.37 -14.70 -0.70
CA ILE A 128 -6.21 -13.87 -0.45
C ILE A 128 -6.64 -12.58 0.24
N ASP A 129 -6.03 -12.29 1.39
CA ASP A 129 -6.19 -11.03 2.09
C ASP A 129 -5.38 -9.93 1.38
N LEU A 130 -6.08 -8.92 0.86
CA LEU A 130 -5.47 -7.77 0.18
C LEU A 130 -4.78 -6.80 1.15
N SER A 131 -5.08 -6.86 2.45
CA SER A 131 -4.45 -6.01 3.46
C SER A 131 -2.97 -6.34 3.68
N ARG A 132 -2.51 -7.50 3.22
CA ARG A 132 -1.10 -7.91 3.26
C ARG A 132 -0.20 -7.01 2.43
N PHE A 133 -0.71 -6.41 1.35
CA PHE A 133 0.09 -5.64 0.40
C PHE A 133 0.01 -4.16 0.70
N SER A 134 1.15 -3.47 0.60
CA SER A 134 1.23 -2.02 0.75
C SER A 134 0.90 -1.32 -0.56
N ILE A 135 -0.11 -0.46 -0.56
CA ILE A 135 -0.44 0.40 -1.71
C ILE A 135 0.74 1.30 -2.11
N ASP A 136 1.55 1.71 -1.14
CA ASP A 136 2.70 2.59 -1.35
C ASP A 136 3.85 1.91 -2.09
N ASN A 137 3.86 0.57 -2.07
CA ASN A 137 4.80 -0.24 -2.83
C ASN A 137 4.26 -0.70 -4.19
N ILE A 138 3.03 -0.33 -4.56
CA ILE A 138 2.40 -0.72 -5.82
C ILE A 138 2.62 0.35 -6.89
N GLN A 139 3.10 -0.08 -8.04
CA GLN A 139 3.21 0.71 -9.26
C GLN A 139 1.94 0.65 -10.09
N GLN A 140 1.32 -0.53 -10.15
CA GLN A 140 0.16 -0.78 -11.00
C GLN A 140 -0.73 -1.86 -10.41
N ILE A 141 -2.04 -1.62 -10.48
CA ILE A 141 -3.09 -2.60 -10.19
C ILE A 141 -3.85 -2.83 -11.48
N SER A 142 -3.99 -4.09 -11.90
CA SER A 142 -4.79 -4.44 -13.07
C SER A 142 -5.70 -5.63 -12.80
N LEU A 143 -6.89 -5.61 -13.38
CA LEU A 143 -7.89 -6.65 -13.30
C LEU A 143 -8.31 -7.08 -14.69
N THR A 144 -8.13 -8.36 -14.98
CA THR A 144 -8.65 -9.02 -16.18
C THR A 144 -9.83 -9.90 -15.77
N ILE A 145 -10.95 -9.84 -16.48
CA ILE A 145 -12.15 -10.62 -16.19
C ILE A 145 -12.39 -11.57 -17.36
N GLY A 146 -12.49 -12.86 -17.06
CA GLY A 146 -12.61 -13.92 -18.07
C GLY A 146 -11.25 -14.42 -18.52
N ASP A 147 -11.13 -14.75 -19.80
CA ASP A 147 -9.94 -15.35 -20.36
C ASP A 147 -8.71 -14.42 -20.28
N ASN A 148 -7.58 -15.02 -19.98
CA ASN A 148 -6.30 -14.32 -19.92
C ASN A 148 -5.52 -14.65 -21.22
N GLU A 149 -5.37 -13.67 -22.09
CA GLU A 149 -4.66 -13.81 -23.37
C GLU A 149 -3.16 -14.08 -23.20
N ASP A 150 -2.62 -13.99 -21.99
CA ASP A 150 -1.21 -14.25 -21.71
C ASP A 150 -1.00 -15.75 -21.49
N ILE A 151 -0.34 -16.41 -22.44
CA ILE A 151 -0.03 -17.85 -22.41
C ILE A 151 1.02 -18.24 -21.37
N PHE A 152 1.76 -17.26 -20.82
CA PHE A 152 2.82 -17.51 -19.84
C PHE A 152 2.33 -17.41 -18.39
N VAL A 153 1.02 -17.32 -18.15
CA VAL A 153 0.47 -17.33 -16.80
C VAL A 153 0.26 -18.75 -16.28
N PRO A 154 0.38 -18.98 -14.97
CA PRO A 154 0.11 -20.28 -14.36
C PRO A 154 -1.32 -20.78 -14.64
N ALA A 155 -1.49 -22.09 -14.79
CA ALA A 155 -2.79 -22.72 -15.05
C ALA A 155 -3.89 -22.32 -14.06
N ARG A 156 -3.53 -22.11 -12.80
CA ARG A 156 -4.44 -21.60 -11.76
C ARG A 156 -5.00 -20.21 -12.10
N THR A 157 -4.20 -19.33 -12.68
CA THR A 157 -4.67 -18.00 -13.11
C THR A 157 -5.61 -18.11 -14.30
N VAL A 158 -5.32 -19.01 -15.26
CA VAL A 158 -6.20 -19.28 -16.39
C VAL A 158 -7.53 -19.86 -15.92
N ALA A 159 -7.50 -20.78 -14.96
CA ALA A 159 -8.71 -21.42 -14.40
C ALA A 159 -9.57 -20.50 -13.52
N SER A 160 -9.11 -19.28 -13.25
CA SER A 160 -9.84 -18.31 -12.40
C SER A 160 -10.79 -17.46 -13.23
N ALA A 161 -11.94 -17.09 -12.67
CA ALA A 161 -12.92 -16.24 -13.34
C ALA A 161 -12.42 -14.80 -13.55
N ALA A 162 -11.45 -14.37 -12.76
CA ALA A 162 -10.77 -13.10 -12.90
C ALA A 162 -9.35 -13.18 -12.33
N ALA A 163 -8.45 -12.37 -12.85
CA ALA A 163 -7.07 -12.23 -12.39
C ALA A 163 -6.76 -10.79 -11.97
N LEU A 164 -6.53 -10.59 -10.68
CA LEU A 164 -6.02 -9.35 -10.11
C LEU A 164 -4.50 -9.41 -10.12
N LYS A 165 -3.85 -8.54 -10.90
CA LYS A 165 -2.40 -8.43 -10.96
C LYS A 165 -1.97 -7.18 -10.18
N LEU A 166 -1.10 -7.35 -9.20
CA LEU A 166 -0.44 -6.31 -8.42
C LEU A 166 1.02 -6.27 -8.83
N GLN A 167 1.49 -5.13 -9.28
CA GLN A 167 2.90 -4.92 -9.63
C GLN A 167 3.54 -3.97 -8.63
N SER A 168 4.63 -4.40 -8.00
CA SER A 168 5.43 -3.53 -7.13
C SER A 168 6.22 -2.53 -7.96
N ILE A 169 6.69 -1.46 -7.29
CA ILE A 169 7.48 -0.43 -7.95
C ILE A 169 8.83 -1.03 -8.37
N SER A 170 9.10 -0.96 -9.67
CA SER A 170 10.41 -1.28 -10.23
C SER A 170 11.33 -0.07 -10.11
N PRO A 171 12.59 -0.25 -9.69
CA PRO A 171 13.53 0.84 -9.58
C PRO A 171 13.89 1.43 -10.95
N ASP A 172 14.00 2.77 -11.01
CA ASP A 172 14.47 3.50 -12.17
C ASP A 172 15.82 4.16 -11.86
N PHE A 173 16.86 3.76 -12.56
CA PHE A 173 18.24 4.22 -12.38
C PHE A 173 18.72 5.15 -13.49
N SER A 174 17.82 5.81 -14.21
CA SER A 174 18.18 6.72 -15.32
C SER A 174 19.07 7.88 -14.87
N ASN A 175 18.86 8.38 -13.66
CA ASN A 175 19.56 9.56 -13.14
C ASN A 175 20.62 9.25 -12.06
N LYS A 176 20.40 8.22 -11.25
CA LYS A 176 21.27 7.90 -10.09
C LYS A 176 21.37 6.39 -9.91
N LYS A 177 22.51 5.95 -9.36
CA LYS A 177 22.74 4.53 -9.05
C LYS A 177 22.06 4.06 -7.76
N ASN A 178 21.62 4.98 -6.91
CA ASN A 178 20.92 4.70 -5.67
C ASN A 178 19.81 5.72 -5.43
N HIS A 179 18.71 5.24 -4.84
CA HIS A 179 17.57 6.05 -4.44
C HIS A 179 17.14 5.65 -3.03
N LEU A 180 16.86 6.63 -2.21
CA LEU A 180 16.26 6.45 -0.89
C LEU A 180 14.95 7.23 -0.85
N THR A 181 13.86 6.54 -0.54
CA THR A 181 12.54 7.14 -0.37
C THR A 181 12.05 6.85 1.04
N GLY A 182 11.68 7.90 1.76
CA GLY A 182 11.03 7.81 3.06
C GLY A 182 9.63 8.43 2.99
N GLN A 183 8.66 7.81 3.64
CA GLN A 183 7.29 8.28 3.73
C GLN A 183 6.74 7.99 5.12
N ILE A 184 5.95 8.91 5.65
CA ILE A 184 5.21 8.71 6.89
C ILE A 184 3.75 9.10 6.62
N LYS A 185 2.84 8.19 6.89
CA LYS A 185 1.40 8.46 6.91
C LYS A 185 0.91 8.48 8.34
N THR A 186 0.03 9.40 8.64
CA THR A 186 -0.67 9.47 9.92
C THR A 186 -2.17 9.57 9.67
N GLY A 187 -2.97 9.09 10.61
CA GLY A 187 -4.41 9.09 10.46
C GLY A 187 -5.12 9.13 11.81
N SER A 188 -6.44 9.07 11.74
CA SER A 188 -7.29 9.04 12.93
C SER A 188 -7.01 7.81 13.79
N PHE A 189 -7.38 7.90 15.06
CA PHE A 189 -7.31 6.80 16.03
C PHE A 189 -5.90 6.23 16.25
N GLY A 190 -4.89 7.11 16.26
CA GLY A 190 -3.50 6.75 16.55
C GLY A 190 -2.82 5.98 15.41
N MET A 191 -3.30 6.11 14.17
CA MET A 191 -2.64 5.50 13.03
C MET A 191 -1.32 6.20 12.71
N ILE A 192 -0.25 5.40 12.60
CA ILE A 192 1.05 5.80 12.09
C ILE A 192 1.58 4.70 11.17
N ASN A 193 2.09 5.09 10.00
CA ASN A 193 2.58 4.16 9.00
C ASN A 193 3.82 4.72 8.28
N PRO A 194 5.03 4.58 8.88
CA PRO A 194 6.29 4.87 8.22
C PRO A 194 6.63 3.78 7.20
N LEU A 195 7.20 4.20 6.08
CA LEU A 195 7.76 3.36 5.02
C LEU A 195 9.12 3.91 4.62
N ILE A 196 10.07 3.03 4.42
CA ILE A 196 11.37 3.32 3.83
C ILE A 196 11.62 2.36 2.66
N ARG A 197 12.12 2.91 1.56
CA ARG A 197 12.56 2.14 0.39
C ARG A 197 13.95 2.58 0.00
N TYR A 198 14.83 1.61 -0.18
CA TYR A 198 16.16 1.80 -0.71
C TYR A 198 16.35 0.99 -1.99
N GLU A 199 16.89 1.61 -3.02
CA GLU A 199 17.11 1.04 -4.34
C GLU A 199 18.57 1.25 -4.72
N GLN A 200 19.22 0.21 -5.22
CA GLN A 200 20.63 0.20 -5.56
C GLN A 200 20.89 -0.49 -6.89
N LYS A 201 21.56 0.19 -7.80
CA LYS A 201 22.16 -0.39 -9.01
C LYS A 201 23.61 -0.76 -8.70
N PHE A 202 23.94 -2.05 -8.67
CA PHE A 202 25.30 -2.52 -8.44
C PHE A 202 26.13 -2.42 -9.70
N ASN A 203 25.57 -2.83 -10.84
CA ASN A 203 26.18 -2.74 -12.16
C ASN A 203 25.08 -2.69 -13.23
N GLU A 204 25.47 -2.74 -14.53
CA GLU A 204 24.49 -2.69 -15.64
C GLU A 204 23.55 -3.90 -15.71
N LYS A 205 23.89 -4.98 -15.03
CA LYS A 205 23.16 -6.25 -15.06
C LYS A 205 22.42 -6.58 -13.76
N ILE A 206 22.80 -5.95 -12.64
CA ILE A 206 22.29 -6.31 -11.32
C ILE A 206 21.85 -5.06 -10.58
N SER A 207 20.62 -5.09 -10.10
CA SER A 207 20.08 -4.08 -9.19
C SER A 207 19.19 -4.74 -8.13
N ALA A 208 18.98 -4.04 -7.04
CA ALA A 208 18.10 -4.49 -5.95
C ALA A 208 17.26 -3.35 -5.39
N SER A 209 16.13 -3.70 -4.82
CA SER A 209 15.33 -2.78 -4.02
C SER A 209 14.92 -3.45 -2.70
N THR A 210 14.95 -2.68 -1.62
CA THR A 210 14.49 -3.10 -0.31
C THR A 210 13.43 -2.13 0.16
N THR A 211 12.31 -2.66 0.67
CA THR A 211 11.24 -1.85 1.26
C THR A 211 10.92 -2.39 2.64
N GLY A 212 10.86 -1.50 3.61
CA GLY A 212 10.39 -1.78 4.97
C GLY A 212 9.23 -0.88 5.33
N GLU A 213 8.18 -1.43 5.90
CA GLU A 213 6.99 -0.70 6.32
C GLU A 213 6.53 -1.19 7.68
N PHE A 214 6.16 -0.26 8.53
CA PHE A 214 5.51 -0.52 9.79
C PHE A 214 4.17 0.22 9.83
N MET A 215 3.14 -0.41 10.31
CA MET A 215 1.84 0.22 10.55
C MET A 215 1.36 -0.10 11.97
N ARG A 216 0.93 0.94 12.66
CA ARG A 216 0.22 0.81 13.93
C ARG A 216 -1.03 1.67 13.90
N ALA A 217 -2.13 1.15 14.44
CA ALA A 217 -3.33 1.92 14.70
C ALA A 217 -3.98 1.41 15.99
N ASP A 218 -4.43 2.32 16.86
CA ASP A 218 -5.13 1.95 18.08
C ASP A 218 -6.60 1.63 17.79
N ASN A 219 -7.16 2.23 16.73
CA ASN A 219 -8.55 2.01 16.28
C ASN A 219 -9.61 2.16 17.38
N LEU A 220 -9.34 3.01 18.37
CA LEU A 220 -10.24 3.31 19.48
C LEU A 220 -11.20 4.44 19.09
N TYR A 221 -12.37 4.11 18.58
CA TYR A 221 -13.37 5.11 18.18
C TYR A 221 -14.68 5.00 18.94
N PRO A 222 -15.35 6.15 19.20
CA PRO A 222 -16.69 6.15 19.76
C PRO A 222 -17.72 5.72 18.72
N PHE A 223 -18.75 5.00 19.13
CA PHE A 223 -19.90 4.67 18.30
C PHE A 223 -21.19 4.69 19.13
N THR A 224 -22.31 4.81 18.44
CA THR A 224 -23.63 4.71 19.07
C THR A 224 -24.17 3.30 18.86
N LEU A 225 -24.42 2.61 19.95
CA LEU A 225 -25.09 1.32 19.95
C LEU A 225 -26.60 1.55 20.03
N VAL A 226 -27.32 0.98 19.06
CA VAL A 226 -28.79 0.98 19.02
C VAL A 226 -29.24 -0.47 19.08
N ASN A 227 -29.99 -0.84 20.11
CA ASN A 227 -30.54 -2.16 20.27
C ASN A 227 -32.00 -2.04 20.73
N GLY A 228 -32.93 -2.03 19.77
CA GLY A 228 -34.32 -1.67 20.02
C GLY A 228 -34.42 -0.23 20.52
N ASP A 229 -35.11 -0.03 21.65
CA ASP A 229 -35.26 1.28 22.29
C ASP A 229 -34.04 1.72 23.13
N TYR A 230 -33.09 0.81 23.29
CA TYR A 230 -31.87 1.12 24.06
C TYR A 230 -30.82 1.75 23.15
N VAL A 231 -30.43 2.99 23.51
CA VAL A 231 -29.38 3.73 22.80
C VAL A 231 -28.29 4.08 23.80
N SER A 232 -27.05 3.66 23.54
CA SER A 232 -25.89 4.02 24.35
C SER A 232 -24.73 4.51 23.51
N LYS A 233 -23.89 5.37 24.09
CA LYS A 233 -22.61 5.79 23.49
C LYS A 233 -21.51 4.90 24.03
N GLU A 234 -20.93 4.13 23.15
CA GLU A 234 -19.90 3.16 23.46
C GLU A 234 -18.57 3.53 22.82
N LYS A 235 -17.49 2.89 23.24
CA LYS A 235 -16.17 3.03 22.65
C LYS A 235 -15.68 1.66 22.19
N ARG A 236 -15.14 1.59 20.98
CA ARG A 236 -14.59 0.35 20.41
C ARG A 236 -13.27 0.04 21.11
N TYR A 237 -13.23 -1.01 21.92
CA TYR A 237 -12.03 -1.51 22.58
C TYR A 237 -11.52 -2.77 21.89
N ASN A 238 -10.28 -3.17 22.22
CA ASN A 238 -9.62 -4.37 21.69
C ASN A 238 -9.61 -4.41 20.16
N ASN A 239 -9.15 -3.33 19.53
CA ASN A 239 -9.17 -3.15 18.08
C ASN A 239 -7.82 -2.64 17.52
N ASN A 240 -6.77 -2.66 18.35
CA ASN A 240 -5.47 -2.21 17.90
C ASN A 240 -4.83 -3.21 16.91
N ILE A 241 -4.01 -2.67 16.02
CA ILE A 241 -3.26 -3.45 15.04
C ILE A 241 -1.81 -2.99 14.97
N GLN A 242 -0.91 -3.93 14.76
CA GLN A 242 0.48 -3.70 14.42
C GLN A 242 0.86 -4.61 13.26
N THR A 243 1.41 -4.03 12.21
CA THR A 243 1.80 -4.76 11.00
C THR A 243 3.22 -4.38 10.60
N TYR A 244 4.01 -5.39 10.26
CA TYR A 244 5.34 -5.27 9.68
C TYR A 244 5.35 -5.86 8.29
N ARG A 245 5.88 -5.13 7.32
CA ARG A 245 6.09 -5.62 5.94
C ARG A 245 7.53 -5.37 5.54
N GLY A 246 8.13 -6.36 4.95
CA GLY A 246 9.47 -6.29 4.41
C GLY A 246 9.53 -6.94 3.04
N GLU A 247 10.17 -6.27 2.07
CA GLU A 247 10.38 -6.83 0.74
C GLU A 247 11.81 -6.59 0.30
N LEU A 248 12.41 -7.61 -0.29
CA LEU A 248 13.68 -7.54 -0.99
C LEU A 248 13.47 -8.05 -2.41
N ASN A 249 13.77 -7.23 -3.39
CA ASN A 249 13.69 -7.58 -4.81
C ASN A 249 15.10 -7.52 -5.41
N LEU A 250 15.46 -8.53 -6.18
CA LEU A 250 16.70 -8.63 -6.93
C LEU A 250 16.37 -8.74 -8.42
N TYR A 251 16.95 -7.86 -9.21
CA TYR A 251 16.75 -7.80 -10.67
C TYR A 251 18.09 -8.11 -11.33
N ILE A 252 18.12 -9.16 -12.15
CA ILE A 252 19.31 -9.58 -12.86
C ILE A 252 18.99 -9.67 -14.36
N SER A 253 19.73 -8.92 -15.17
CA SER A 253 19.61 -8.92 -16.64
C SER A 253 20.95 -9.31 -17.24
N PRO A 254 21.27 -10.63 -17.35
CA PRO A 254 22.57 -11.09 -17.83
C PRO A 254 22.86 -10.63 -19.26
N ASN A 255 21.81 -10.50 -20.07
CA ASN A 255 21.82 -10.03 -21.45
C ASN A 255 20.50 -9.34 -21.79
N ASN A 256 20.39 -8.74 -22.98
CA ASN A 256 19.20 -7.99 -23.41
C ASN A 256 17.96 -8.86 -23.70
N ARG A 257 18.09 -10.19 -23.62
CA ARG A 257 17.00 -11.14 -23.92
C ARG A 257 16.48 -11.88 -22.70
N SER A 258 17.20 -11.81 -21.57
CA SER A 258 16.87 -12.58 -20.38
C SER A 258 16.84 -11.68 -19.14
N THR A 259 15.80 -11.79 -18.37
CA THR A 259 15.68 -11.15 -17.06
C THR A 259 15.31 -12.20 -16.03
N LEU A 260 15.95 -12.13 -14.86
CA LEU A 260 15.64 -12.93 -13.68
C LEU A 260 15.28 -12.00 -12.55
N ASN A 261 14.11 -12.21 -11.95
CA ASN A 261 13.65 -11.46 -10.81
C ASN A 261 13.52 -12.39 -9.59
N GLY A 262 14.20 -12.06 -8.51
CA GLY A 262 14.07 -12.74 -7.22
C GLY A 262 13.34 -11.84 -6.24
N LYS A 263 12.41 -12.41 -5.44
CA LYS A 263 11.68 -11.67 -4.42
C LYS A 263 11.69 -12.44 -3.10
N ILE A 264 11.97 -11.74 -2.02
CA ILE A 264 11.70 -12.19 -0.65
C ILE A 264 10.66 -11.25 -0.07
N TYR A 265 9.61 -11.81 0.51
CA TYR A 265 8.51 -11.09 1.11
C TYR A 265 8.31 -11.55 2.55
N TYR A 266 8.15 -10.60 3.46
CA TYR A 266 7.85 -10.83 4.86
C TYR A 266 6.64 -10.00 5.29
N TYR A 267 5.73 -10.66 5.99
CA TYR A 267 4.54 -10.05 6.58
C TYR A 267 4.29 -10.64 7.96
N ASP A 268 4.15 -9.78 8.97
CA ASP A 268 3.72 -10.17 10.32
C ASP A 268 2.70 -9.13 10.80
N THR A 269 1.52 -9.57 11.15
CA THR A 269 0.46 -8.73 11.73
C THR A 269 -0.04 -9.31 13.04
N ASN A 270 -0.26 -8.43 14.01
CA ASN A 270 -0.88 -8.72 15.28
C ASN A 270 -2.06 -7.78 15.46
N GLN A 271 -3.25 -8.34 15.43
CA GLN A 271 -4.50 -7.60 15.51
C GLN A 271 -5.32 -8.08 16.71
N GLN A 272 -5.83 -7.13 17.47
CA GLN A 272 -6.86 -7.38 18.45
C GLN A 272 -8.23 -7.41 17.77
N LEU A 273 -9.06 -8.36 18.16
CA LEU A 273 -10.41 -8.54 17.58
C LEU A 273 -11.44 -8.01 18.57
N PRO A 274 -12.14 -6.94 18.22
CA PRO A 274 -13.21 -6.41 19.07
C PRO A 274 -14.41 -7.34 19.05
N GLY A 275 -15.12 -7.43 20.16
CA GLY A 275 -16.35 -8.20 20.27
C GLY A 275 -17.45 -7.74 19.30
N ALA A 276 -18.49 -8.55 19.12
CA ALA A 276 -19.65 -8.21 18.30
C ALA A 276 -20.32 -6.91 18.77
N VAL A 277 -20.83 -6.12 17.82
CA VAL A 277 -21.49 -4.84 18.15
C VAL A 277 -22.86 -5.05 18.78
N ILE A 278 -23.63 -6.05 18.31
CA ILE A 278 -25.01 -6.31 18.78
C ILE A 278 -25.06 -6.73 20.24
N LEU A 279 -24.08 -7.52 20.69
CA LEU A 279 -23.89 -7.92 22.09
C LEU A 279 -22.54 -7.37 22.53
N TYR A 280 -22.41 -6.05 22.54
CA TYR A 280 -21.12 -5.41 22.73
C TYR A 280 -20.45 -5.82 24.04
N ASN A 281 -19.27 -6.41 23.93
CA ASN A 281 -18.44 -6.82 25.04
C ASN A 281 -17.13 -6.02 25.06
N ALA A 282 -17.07 -5.01 25.90
CA ALA A 282 -15.86 -4.19 26.10
C ALA A 282 -14.66 -5.00 26.66
N LYS A 283 -14.90 -6.21 27.18
CA LYS A 283 -13.87 -7.07 27.78
C LYS A 283 -13.35 -8.13 26.82
N SER A 284 -13.68 -8.07 25.51
CA SER A 284 -13.10 -8.96 24.52
C SER A 284 -11.57 -8.92 24.58
N ARG A 285 -10.93 -10.10 24.53
CA ARG A 285 -9.47 -10.25 24.54
C ARG A 285 -8.95 -11.08 23.37
N GLU A 286 -9.78 -11.30 22.36
CA GLU A 286 -9.42 -12.07 21.19
C GLU A 286 -8.32 -11.36 20.39
N LYS A 287 -7.41 -12.16 19.83
CA LYS A 287 -6.27 -11.68 19.02
C LYS A 287 -6.11 -12.58 17.81
N LEU A 288 -5.74 -11.98 16.71
CA LEU A 288 -5.31 -12.67 15.50
C LEU A 288 -3.84 -12.32 15.23
N ARG A 289 -3.03 -13.33 15.01
CA ARG A 289 -1.67 -13.14 14.50
C ARG A 289 -1.50 -13.91 13.23
N GLU A 290 -0.98 -13.25 12.23
CA GLU A 290 -0.66 -13.85 10.94
C GLU A 290 0.79 -13.52 10.58
N ARG A 291 1.51 -14.53 10.08
CA ARG A 291 2.89 -14.40 9.61
C ARG A 291 3.07 -15.17 8.30
N ASN A 292 3.68 -14.52 7.32
CA ASN A 292 4.04 -15.08 6.03
C ASN A 292 5.46 -14.72 5.65
#